data_33a14a5bddf33f08ced8d61e796db070
#
_entry.id   33a14a5bddf33f08ced8d61e796db070
#
_cell.length_a   1.000
_cell.length_b   1.000
_cell.length_c   1.000
_cell.angle_alpha   90.00
_cell.angle_beta   90.00
_cell.angle_gamma   90.00
#
_symmetry.space_group_name_H-M   'P 1'
#
loop_
_entity.id
_entity.type
_entity.pdbx_description
1 polymer ?
#
loop_
_entity_poly.entity_id
_entity_poly.type
_entity_poly.pdbx_seq_one_letter_code
_entity_poly.pdbx_strand_id
1 'polypeptide(L)'
;MRRNCYIAAEASARDKVAAMAQLYPDAVFSGTAALAAYGLCEVRLPATIRVDNNCRIRTDDLVYTVRSRPVPANRIKGVRMALPAQAVADALSFERCSEWLLKEALAQAYRGLNGRGRFAADLELVTSKKRDAVRELAERAPVGTASKWEQRMFREMRRVGLKPVPNFRLGPYTWDLGFEAGTTVVDLDSLYYHTPENNHREFLIGTWKTNHAVQHGWAPLKFTDECTDYHLKLVVETVQETVAHRRSVRGLKSRPQKVRRAMATPAWRFHQSLL
;
A
#
# COMPACT_ATOMS: atom_id res chain seq x y z
N MET A 1 -29.31 -14.08 19.94
CA MET A 1 -29.86 -12.74 20.24
C MET A 1 -30.39 -12.72 21.65
N ARG A 2 -30.10 -11.70 22.44
CA ARG A 2 -30.85 -11.50 23.70
C ARG A 2 -32.32 -11.26 23.30
N ARG A 3 -33.26 -11.96 23.94
CA ARG A 3 -34.70 -11.67 23.79
C ARG A 3 -34.86 -10.16 24.03
N ASN A 4 -35.46 -9.39 23.11
CA ASN A 4 -35.80 -7.97 23.18
C ASN A 4 -34.77 -6.97 22.62
N CYS A 5 -33.88 -7.33 21.72
CA CYS A 5 -33.11 -6.37 20.92
C CYS A 5 -33.69 -6.31 19.50
N TYR A 6 -34.17 -5.15 19.12
CA TYR A 6 -34.69 -4.84 17.79
C TYR A 6 -33.76 -3.82 17.09
N ILE A 7 -33.41 -4.08 15.87
CA ILE A 7 -32.69 -3.16 14.99
C ILE A 7 -33.64 -2.78 13.88
N ALA A 8 -33.82 -1.50 13.60
CA ALA A 8 -34.66 -1.05 12.50
C ALA A 8 -34.21 -1.70 11.18
N ALA A 9 -35.15 -2.12 10.36
CA ALA A 9 -34.85 -2.77 9.08
C ALA A 9 -34.03 -1.85 8.16
N GLU A 10 -34.33 -0.55 8.18
CA GLU A 10 -33.69 0.51 7.40
C GLU A 10 -32.34 0.97 7.97
N ALA A 11 -31.94 0.48 9.17
CA ALA A 11 -30.67 0.85 9.77
C ALA A 11 -29.51 0.50 8.83
N SER A 12 -28.54 1.41 8.69
CA SER A 12 -27.36 1.17 7.89
C SER A 12 -26.57 -0.04 8.42
N ALA A 13 -25.76 -0.67 7.56
CA ALA A 13 -24.89 -1.76 7.98
C ALA A 13 -23.95 -1.32 9.13
N ARG A 14 -23.53 -0.05 9.14
CA ARG A 14 -22.69 0.53 10.20
C ARG A 14 -23.44 0.63 11.54
N ASP A 15 -24.71 1.04 11.52
CA ASP A 15 -25.52 1.11 12.71
C ASP A 15 -25.84 -0.28 13.27
N LYS A 16 -26.06 -1.25 12.38
CA LYS A 16 -26.23 -2.65 12.74
C LYS A 16 -24.97 -3.20 13.45
N VAL A 17 -23.76 -2.90 12.95
CA VAL A 17 -22.50 -3.28 13.61
C VAL A 17 -22.36 -2.59 14.97
N ALA A 18 -22.71 -1.32 15.07
CA ALA A 18 -22.64 -0.58 16.35
C ALA A 18 -23.61 -1.18 17.40
N ALA A 19 -24.81 -1.55 17.01
CA ALA A 19 -25.77 -2.21 17.88
C ALA A 19 -25.29 -3.62 18.30
N MET A 20 -24.72 -4.38 17.37
CA MET A 20 -24.14 -5.70 17.68
C MET A 20 -22.97 -5.60 18.65
N ALA A 21 -22.15 -4.54 18.56
CA ALA A 21 -21.06 -4.32 19.49
C ALA A 21 -21.51 -4.09 20.93
N GLN A 22 -22.69 -3.52 21.13
CA GLN A 22 -23.28 -3.42 22.47
C GLN A 22 -23.80 -4.77 22.99
N LEU A 23 -24.28 -5.63 22.09
CA LEU A 23 -24.74 -6.97 22.44
C LEU A 23 -23.61 -7.96 22.72
N TYR A 24 -22.47 -7.75 22.05
CA TYR A 24 -21.31 -8.63 22.10
C TYR A 24 -20.03 -7.86 22.46
N PRO A 25 -19.94 -7.27 23.68
CA PRO A 25 -18.85 -6.37 24.07
C PRO A 25 -17.47 -7.05 24.07
N ASP A 26 -17.43 -8.36 24.23
CA ASP A 26 -16.18 -9.14 24.26
C ASP A 26 -15.76 -9.64 22.88
N ALA A 27 -16.63 -9.55 21.87
CA ALA A 27 -16.31 -9.96 20.51
C ALA A 27 -15.31 -8.96 19.88
N VAL A 28 -14.42 -9.49 19.05
CA VAL A 28 -13.55 -8.68 18.17
C VAL A 28 -14.19 -8.66 16.77
N PHE A 29 -14.64 -7.48 16.34
CA PHE A 29 -15.13 -7.30 14.98
C PHE A 29 -13.96 -7.36 14.01
N SER A 30 -14.13 -8.04 12.88
CA SER A 30 -13.12 -8.28 11.87
C SER A 30 -13.68 -8.08 10.46
N GLY A 31 -12.95 -8.51 9.43
CA GLY A 31 -13.42 -8.37 8.05
C GLY A 31 -13.71 -6.92 7.67
N THR A 32 -14.71 -6.71 6.82
CA THR A 32 -15.11 -5.37 6.37
C THR A 32 -15.64 -4.49 7.50
N ALA A 33 -16.20 -5.07 8.56
CA ALA A 33 -16.63 -4.28 9.73
C ALA A 33 -15.47 -3.59 10.42
N ALA A 34 -14.34 -4.29 10.61
CA ALA A 34 -13.13 -3.67 11.14
C ALA A 34 -12.50 -2.69 10.14
N LEU A 35 -12.38 -3.07 8.88
CA LEU A 35 -11.84 -2.18 7.84
C LEU A 35 -12.63 -0.88 7.72
N ALA A 36 -13.95 -0.94 7.80
CA ALA A 36 -14.82 0.23 7.79
C ALA A 36 -14.65 1.13 9.03
N ALA A 37 -14.39 0.53 10.19
CA ALA A 37 -14.11 1.29 11.41
C ALA A 37 -12.79 2.08 11.29
N TYR A 38 -11.82 1.57 10.52
CA TYR A 38 -10.61 2.30 10.13
C TYR A 38 -10.81 3.28 8.97
N GLY A 39 -12.01 3.37 8.39
CA GLY A 39 -12.32 4.24 7.25
C GLY A 39 -11.82 3.72 5.90
N LEU A 40 -11.61 2.41 5.76
CA LEU A 40 -10.95 1.80 4.61
C LEU A 40 -11.91 1.23 3.56
N CYS A 41 -13.14 0.94 3.93
CA CYS A 41 -14.19 0.46 3.03
C CYS A 41 -15.58 0.62 3.68
N GLU A 42 -16.61 0.15 2.99
CA GLU A 42 -17.95 0.01 3.55
C GLU A 42 -18.14 -1.32 4.26
N VAL A 43 -19.04 -1.34 5.25
CA VAL A 43 -19.41 -2.55 5.98
C VAL A 43 -20.23 -3.47 5.08
N ARG A 44 -19.94 -4.76 5.12
CA ARG A 44 -20.78 -5.82 4.57
C ARG A 44 -21.39 -6.65 5.68
N LEU A 45 -22.60 -7.14 5.44
CA LEU A 45 -23.27 -8.08 6.33
C LEU A 45 -23.34 -9.46 5.66
N PRO A 46 -23.30 -10.53 6.46
CA PRO A 46 -23.07 -10.58 7.90
C PRO A 46 -21.68 -10.09 8.30
N ALA A 47 -21.56 -9.33 9.39
CA ALA A 47 -20.29 -8.84 9.89
C ALA A 47 -19.47 -9.97 10.53
N THR A 48 -18.22 -10.12 10.15
CA THR A 48 -17.35 -11.12 10.77
C THR A 48 -16.98 -10.71 12.20
N ILE A 49 -17.26 -11.58 13.16
CA ILE A 49 -16.84 -11.43 14.57
C ILE A 49 -15.98 -12.60 15.00
N ARG A 50 -14.93 -12.32 15.77
CA ARG A 50 -14.10 -13.31 16.43
C ARG A 50 -14.45 -13.39 17.90
N VAL A 51 -14.66 -14.60 18.36
CA VAL A 51 -15.07 -14.89 19.73
C VAL A 51 -14.25 -16.05 20.28
N ASP A 52 -14.20 -16.18 21.59
CA ASP A 52 -13.57 -17.32 22.26
C ASP A 52 -14.25 -18.64 21.85
N ASN A 53 -13.52 -19.75 21.90
CA ASN A 53 -14.01 -21.09 21.54
C ASN A 53 -15.25 -21.54 22.34
N ASN A 54 -15.38 -21.05 23.57
CA ASN A 54 -16.49 -21.38 24.47
C ASN A 54 -17.73 -20.50 24.24
N CYS A 55 -17.66 -19.53 23.34
CA CYS A 55 -18.75 -18.61 23.08
C CYS A 55 -19.91 -19.29 22.36
N ARG A 56 -21.14 -19.01 22.79
CA ARG A 56 -22.37 -19.59 22.23
C ARG A 56 -23.03 -18.76 21.15
N ILE A 57 -22.40 -17.68 20.67
CA ILE A 57 -22.92 -16.88 19.55
C ILE A 57 -22.92 -17.74 18.29
N ARG A 58 -24.07 -17.77 17.60
CA ARG A 58 -24.25 -18.48 16.33
C ARG A 58 -24.17 -17.49 15.16
N THR A 59 -23.73 -17.99 14.03
CA THR A 59 -23.82 -17.27 12.75
C THR A 59 -25.28 -17.04 12.37
N ASP A 60 -25.63 -15.85 11.94
CA ASP A 60 -26.94 -15.45 11.41
C ASP A 60 -26.73 -14.39 10.27
N ASP A 61 -27.83 -13.75 9.85
CA ASP A 61 -27.81 -12.75 8.78
C ASP A 61 -27.06 -11.45 9.16
N LEU A 62 -26.78 -11.24 10.45
CA LEU A 62 -26.09 -10.04 10.94
C LEU A 62 -24.64 -10.31 11.30
N VAL A 63 -24.33 -11.50 11.81
CA VAL A 63 -22.98 -11.86 12.25
C VAL A 63 -22.53 -13.22 11.68
N TYR A 64 -21.30 -13.25 11.20
CA TYR A 64 -20.55 -14.46 10.90
C TYR A 64 -19.56 -14.73 12.03
N THR A 65 -19.75 -15.80 12.77
CA THR A 65 -18.98 -16.09 13.98
C THR A 65 -17.79 -16.98 13.69
N VAL A 66 -16.58 -16.47 13.97
CA VAL A 66 -15.32 -17.21 13.90
C VAL A 66 -14.84 -17.50 15.33
N ARG A 67 -14.84 -18.79 15.70
CA ARG A 67 -14.27 -19.24 16.97
C ARG A 67 -12.76 -19.38 16.84
N SER A 68 -12.01 -18.69 17.69
CA SER A 68 -10.56 -18.70 17.63
C SER A 68 -9.95 -18.31 18.97
N ARG A 69 -8.64 -18.52 19.11
CA ARG A 69 -7.89 -17.86 20.17
C ARG A 69 -8.03 -16.33 20.05
N PRO A 70 -7.90 -15.60 21.18
CA PRO A 70 -7.91 -14.14 21.15
C PRO A 70 -6.96 -13.58 20.10
N VAL A 71 -7.39 -12.57 19.38
CA VAL A 71 -6.56 -11.84 18.42
C VAL A 71 -6.31 -10.41 18.92
N PRO A 72 -5.16 -9.82 18.60
CA PRO A 72 -4.90 -8.41 18.89
C PRO A 72 -5.99 -7.53 18.28
N ALA A 73 -6.43 -6.56 19.04
CA ALA A 73 -7.51 -5.66 18.64
C ALA A 73 -7.28 -4.25 19.18
N ASN A 74 -7.60 -3.25 18.37
CA ASN A 74 -7.70 -1.86 18.79
C ASN A 74 -9.12 -1.54 19.25
N ARG A 75 -9.25 -0.57 20.15
CA ARG A 75 -10.56 0.00 20.49
C ARG A 75 -10.85 1.22 19.64
N ILE A 76 -11.85 1.14 18.78
CA ILE A 76 -12.32 2.26 17.95
C ILE A 76 -13.74 2.60 18.41
N LYS A 77 -13.95 3.80 18.93
CA LYS A 77 -15.22 4.23 19.52
C LYS A 77 -15.78 3.23 20.54
N GLY A 78 -14.89 2.66 21.37
CA GLY A 78 -15.25 1.68 22.41
C GLY A 78 -15.37 0.23 21.93
N VAL A 79 -15.46 -0.02 20.63
CA VAL A 79 -15.61 -1.36 20.04
C VAL A 79 -14.24 -1.99 19.74
N ARG A 80 -14.09 -3.29 20.02
CA ARG A 80 -12.88 -4.04 19.72
C ARG A 80 -12.84 -4.41 18.25
N MET A 81 -11.86 -3.88 17.51
CA MET A 81 -11.66 -4.09 16.08
C MET A 81 -10.34 -4.82 15.84
N ALA A 82 -10.35 -5.88 15.06
CA ALA A 82 -9.14 -6.57 14.65
C ALA A 82 -8.16 -5.61 13.93
N LEU A 83 -6.85 -5.89 14.04
CA LEU A 83 -5.85 -5.13 13.28
C LEU A 83 -6.12 -5.27 11.77
N PRO A 84 -5.75 -4.26 10.94
CA PRO A 84 -6.09 -4.27 9.52
C PRO A 84 -5.62 -5.52 8.76
N ALA A 85 -4.42 -6.06 9.06
CA ALA A 85 -3.94 -7.30 8.43
C ALA A 85 -4.82 -8.51 8.77
N GLN A 86 -5.25 -8.64 10.04
CA GLN A 86 -6.19 -9.70 10.44
C GLN A 86 -7.56 -9.51 9.80
N ALA A 87 -8.05 -8.26 9.73
CA ALA A 87 -9.33 -7.95 9.10
C ALA A 87 -9.33 -8.31 7.62
N VAL A 88 -8.24 -8.02 6.89
CA VAL A 88 -8.07 -8.46 5.49
C VAL A 88 -8.05 -9.99 5.37
N ALA A 89 -7.33 -10.70 6.25
CA ALA A 89 -7.32 -12.16 6.25
C ALA A 89 -8.73 -12.77 6.42
N ASP A 90 -9.53 -12.16 7.26
CA ASP A 90 -10.91 -12.61 7.53
C ASP A 90 -11.85 -12.25 6.38
N ALA A 91 -11.72 -11.05 5.81
CA ALA A 91 -12.48 -10.65 4.63
C ALA A 91 -12.20 -11.58 3.42
N LEU A 92 -10.93 -11.97 3.22
CA LEU A 92 -10.54 -12.98 2.21
C LEU A 92 -11.17 -14.35 2.47
N SER A 93 -11.31 -14.71 3.75
CA SER A 93 -11.75 -16.05 4.13
C SER A 93 -13.27 -16.20 4.13
N PHE A 94 -14.00 -15.15 4.54
CA PHE A 94 -15.40 -15.28 4.93
C PHE A 94 -16.36 -14.34 4.19
N GLU A 95 -15.86 -13.24 3.58
CA GLU A 95 -16.73 -12.19 3.03
C GLU A 95 -16.67 -12.04 1.50
N ARG A 96 -15.95 -12.91 0.81
CA ARG A 96 -15.81 -12.88 -0.67
C ARG A 96 -15.52 -11.49 -1.24
N CYS A 97 -14.65 -10.72 -0.57
CA CYS A 97 -14.24 -9.40 -1.01
C CYS A 97 -13.35 -9.49 -2.25
N SER A 98 -13.44 -8.47 -3.14
CA SER A 98 -12.54 -8.39 -4.28
C SER A 98 -11.11 -8.11 -3.83
N GLU A 99 -10.13 -8.69 -4.52
CA GLU A 99 -8.71 -8.39 -4.25
C GLU A 99 -8.39 -6.90 -4.38
N TRP A 100 -9.06 -6.20 -5.28
CA TRP A 100 -8.88 -4.76 -5.46
C TRP A 100 -9.21 -4.00 -4.18
N LEU A 101 -10.40 -4.24 -3.58
CA LEU A 101 -10.81 -3.60 -2.32
C LEU A 101 -9.81 -3.88 -1.20
N LEU A 102 -9.36 -5.11 -1.08
CA LEU A 102 -8.45 -5.50 -0.01
C LEU A 102 -7.04 -4.92 -0.21
N LYS A 103 -6.58 -4.79 -1.47
CA LYS A 103 -5.32 -4.08 -1.77
C LYS A 103 -5.40 -2.59 -1.43
N GLU A 104 -6.51 -1.94 -1.75
CA GLU A 104 -6.72 -0.54 -1.37
C GLU A 104 -6.78 -0.37 0.16
N ALA A 105 -7.48 -1.27 0.86
CA ALA A 105 -7.52 -1.25 2.32
C ALA A 105 -6.13 -1.40 2.94
N LEU A 106 -5.31 -2.34 2.46
CA LEU A 106 -3.92 -2.49 2.90
C LEU A 106 -3.08 -1.25 2.61
N ALA A 107 -3.19 -0.69 1.40
CA ALA A 107 -2.45 0.50 1.00
C ALA A 107 -2.75 1.70 1.92
N GLN A 108 -4.02 1.90 2.26
CA GLN A 108 -4.45 3.00 3.11
C GLN A 108 -4.13 2.77 4.59
N ALA A 109 -4.34 1.55 5.11
CA ALA A 109 -4.03 1.20 6.51
C ALA A 109 -2.54 1.38 6.83
N TYR A 110 -1.69 1.04 5.88
CA TYR A 110 -0.24 1.02 6.05
C TYR A 110 0.46 2.04 5.17
N ARG A 111 -0.06 3.28 5.13
CA ARG A 111 0.56 4.41 4.43
C ARG A 111 1.80 4.93 5.15
N GLY A 112 2.70 5.56 4.37
CA GLY A 112 3.85 6.33 4.85
C GLY A 112 5.08 5.49 5.15
N LEU A 113 6.17 6.15 5.51
CA LEU A 113 7.52 5.59 5.65
C LEU A 113 7.58 4.32 6.51
N ASN A 114 6.83 4.29 7.62
CA ASN A 114 6.80 3.14 8.52
C ASN A 114 5.70 2.13 8.17
N GLY A 115 4.97 2.34 7.08
CA GLY A 115 3.82 1.51 6.70
C GLY A 115 4.18 0.04 6.52
N ARG A 116 5.27 -0.25 5.81
CA ARG A 116 5.74 -1.63 5.61
C ARG A 116 6.16 -2.32 6.90
N GLY A 117 6.84 -1.58 7.80
CA GLY A 117 7.23 -2.11 9.12
C GLY A 117 6.02 -2.43 9.99
N ARG A 118 5.02 -1.52 10.03
CA ARG A 118 3.75 -1.76 10.73
C ARG A 118 3.00 -2.95 10.15
N PHE A 119 2.93 -3.05 8.83
CA PHE A 119 2.32 -4.20 8.15
C PHE A 119 3.01 -5.52 8.51
N ALA A 120 4.35 -5.55 8.47
CA ALA A 120 5.10 -6.75 8.82
C ALA A 120 4.85 -7.17 10.27
N ALA A 121 4.85 -6.22 11.22
CA ALA A 121 4.54 -6.49 12.62
C ALA A 121 3.11 -7.05 12.81
N ASP A 122 2.12 -6.42 12.18
CA ASP A 122 0.72 -6.86 12.26
C ASP A 122 0.52 -8.24 11.58
N LEU A 123 1.24 -8.50 10.48
CA LEU A 123 1.16 -9.77 9.75
C LEU A 123 1.61 -10.96 10.61
N GLU A 124 2.63 -10.79 11.45
CA GLU A 124 3.08 -11.84 12.38
C GLU A 124 2.01 -12.18 13.43
N LEU A 125 1.14 -11.26 13.73
CA LEU A 125 0.02 -11.44 14.66
C LEU A 125 -1.23 -12.08 14.01
N VAL A 126 -1.26 -12.22 12.69
CA VAL A 126 -2.38 -12.84 11.98
C VAL A 126 -2.49 -14.32 12.33
N THR A 127 -3.63 -14.71 12.89
CA THR A 127 -3.93 -16.09 13.31
C THR A 127 -4.71 -16.88 12.27
N SER A 128 -4.68 -16.47 11.03
CA SER A 128 -5.39 -17.12 9.91
C SER A 128 -4.42 -17.95 9.06
N LYS A 129 -4.93 -19.06 8.51
CA LYS A 129 -4.24 -19.80 7.43
C LYS A 129 -4.04 -18.96 6.16
N LYS A 130 -4.65 -17.76 6.09
CA LYS A 130 -4.51 -16.80 4.98
C LYS A 130 -3.35 -15.81 5.16
N ARG A 131 -2.48 -15.98 6.16
CA ARG A 131 -1.33 -15.07 6.37
C ARG A 131 -0.50 -14.89 5.10
N ASP A 132 -0.16 -15.99 4.43
CA ASP A 132 0.63 -15.93 3.20
C ASP A 132 -0.13 -15.25 2.05
N ALA A 133 -1.43 -15.52 1.91
CA ALA A 133 -2.26 -14.83 0.93
C ALA A 133 -2.35 -13.30 1.21
N VAL A 134 -2.38 -12.88 2.48
CA VAL A 134 -2.33 -11.45 2.85
C VAL A 134 -0.95 -10.85 2.50
N ARG A 135 0.14 -11.59 2.72
CA ARG A 135 1.49 -11.18 2.33
C ARG A 135 1.59 -10.97 0.82
N GLU A 136 1.16 -11.94 0.03
CA GLU A 136 1.15 -11.84 -1.43
C GLU A 136 0.26 -10.69 -1.94
N LEU A 137 -0.88 -10.46 -1.28
CA LEU A 137 -1.77 -9.36 -1.61
C LEU A 137 -1.08 -8.01 -1.36
N ALA A 138 -0.37 -7.88 -0.23
CA ALA A 138 0.38 -6.68 0.14
C ALA A 138 1.56 -6.40 -0.79
N GLU A 139 2.23 -7.43 -1.30
CA GLU A 139 3.29 -7.28 -2.32
C GLU A 139 2.77 -6.69 -3.64
N ARG A 140 1.47 -6.91 -3.91
CA ARG A 140 0.78 -6.37 -5.09
C ARG A 140 0.03 -5.06 -4.82
N ALA A 141 0.06 -4.58 -3.59
CA ALA A 141 -0.55 -3.33 -3.14
C ALA A 141 0.52 -2.26 -2.87
N PRO A 142 0.22 -0.97 -3.02
CA PRO A 142 1.15 0.13 -2.73
C PRO A 142 1.30 0.37 -1.21
N VAL A 143 1.58 -0.69 -0.45
CA VAL A 143 1.81 -0.62 0.99
C VAL A 143 3.08 0.16 1.29
N GLY A 144 2.98 1.18 2.12
CA GLY A 144 4.10 2.05 2.48
C GLY A 144 4.14 3.38 1.73
N THR A 145 3.49 3.50 0.57
CA THR A 145 3.45 4.77 -0.17
C THR A 145 2.77 5.88 0.65
N ALA A 146 3.28 7.12 0.53
CA ALA A 146 2.76 8.25 1.28
C ALA A 146 1.80 9.11 0.46
N SER A 147 2.01 9.24 -0.83
CA SER A 147 1.23 10.11 -1.72
C SER A 147 0.36 9.34 -2.72
N LYS A 148 -0.60 10.07 -3.31
CA LYS A 148 -1.43 9.54 -4.41
C LYS A 148 -0.60 9.26 -5.67
N TRP A 149 0.44 10.05 -5.92
CA TRP A 149 1.34 9.90 -7.07
C TRP A 149 2.21 8.65 -6.94
N GLU A 150 2.78 8.40 -5.74
CA GLU A 150 3.51 7.17 -5.45
C GLU A 150 2.62 5.94 -5.63
N GLN A 151 1.36 5.98 -5.14
CA GLN A 151 0.41 4.88 -5.32
C GLN A 151 0.09 4.63 -6.79
N ARG A 152 -0.17 5.72 -7.56
CA ARG A 152 -0.43 5.65 -8.99
C ARG A 152 0.77 5.05 -9.73
N MET A 153 1.97 5.57 -9.44
CA MET A 153 3.21 5.10 -10.04
C MET A 153 3.48 3.63 -9.73
N PHE A 154 3.30 3.21 -8.46
CA PHE A 154 3.43 1.81 -8.07
C PHE A 154 2.51 0.90 -8.89
N ARG A 155 1.23 1.27 -9.04
CA ARG A 155 0.26 0.47 -9.81
C ARG A 155 0.65 0.36 -11.28
N GLU A 156 1.07 1.45 -11.89
CA GLU A 156 1.49 1.46 -13.29
C GLU A 156 2.77 0.63 -13.51
N MET A 157 3.76 0.73 -12.62
CA MET A 157 4.94 -0.11 -12.67
C MET A 157 4.59 -1.60 -12.56
N ARG A 158 3.66 -1.95 -11.68
CA ARG A 158 3.16 -3.33 -11.57
C ARG A 158 2.43 -3.78 -12.83
N ARG A 159 1.65 -2.90 -13.47
CA ARG A 159 0.91 -3.19 -14.71
C ARG A 159 1.85 -3.54 -15.87
N VAL A 160 3.01 -2.91 -15.95
CA VAL A 160 4.03 -3.20 -16.96
C VAL A 160 5.01 -4.32 -16.54
N GLY A 161 4.68 -5.09 -15.49
CA GLY A 161 5.45 -6.26 -15.06
C GLY A 161 6.69 -5.98 -14.21
N LEU A 162 6.90 -4.73 -13.78
CA LEU A 162 7.96 -4.39 -12.84
C LEU A 162 7.56 -4.74 -11.39
N LYS A 163 8.56 -4.87 -10.53
CA LYS A 163 8.39 -5.16 -9.09
C LYS A 163 8.92 -3.99 -8.26
N PRO A 164 8.17 -2.87 -8.16
CA PRO A 164 8.58 -1.72 -7.35
C PRO A 164 8.55 -2.08 -5.86
N VAL A 165 9.54 -1.58 -5.13
CA VAL A 165 9.61 -1.64 -3.67
C VAL A 165 9.40 -0.22 -3.13
N PRO A 166 8.26 0.09 -2.49
CA PRO A 166 8.01 1.41 -1.91
C PRO A 166 8.94 1.71 -0.75
N ASN A 167 9.24 2.97 -0.53
CA ASN A 167 10.16 3.47 0.51
C ASN A 167 11.48 2.69 0.54
N PHE A 168 12.08 2.54 -0.63
CA PHE A 168 13.29 1.77 -0.80
C PHE A 168 14.49 2.46 -0.11
N ARG A 169 15.15 1.76 0.81
CA ARG A 169 16.35 2.28 1.49
C ARG A 169 17.61 1.94 0.70
N LEU A 170 18.36 2.97 0.36
CA LEU A 170 19.69 2.86 -0.22
C LEU A 170 20.68 3.66 0.66
N GLY A 171 21.42 2.96 1.50
CA GLY A 171 22.25 3.58 2.54
C GLY A 171 21.41 4.42 3.52
N PRO A 172 21.78 5.70 3.76
CA PRO A 172 21.03 6.57 4.67
C PRO A 172 19.75 7.14 4.05
N TYR A 173 19.55 7.01 2.75
CA TYR A 173 18.45 7.64 2.02
C TYR A 173 17.30 6.70 1.74
N THR A 174 16.08 7.24 1.74
CA THR A 174 14.85 6.54 1.35
C THR A 174 14.37 7.11 0.02
N TRP A 175 14.06 6.26 -0.93
CA TRP A 175 13.52 6.56 -2.26
C TRP A 175 12.06 6.11 -2.33
N ASP A 176 11.23 6.81 -3.07
CA ASP A 176 9.80 6.46 -3.18
C ASP A 176 9.60 5.07 -3.76
N LEU A 177 10.37 4.72 -4.79
CA LEU A 177 10.38 3.37 -5.37
C LEU A 177 11.80 2.88 -5.64
N GLY A 178 12.03 1.58 -5.41
CA GLY A 178 13.28 0.89 -5.80
C GLY A 178 12.99 -0.32 -6.67
N PHE A 179 13.93 -0.62 -7.57
CA PHE A 179 13.90 -1.76 -8.48
C PHE A 179 15.22 -2.52 -8.39
N GLU A 180 15.32 -3.44 -7.43
CA GLU A 180 16.57 -4.17 -7.14
C GLU A 180 17.16 -4.90 -8.34
N ALA A 181 16.29 -5.55 -9.13
CA ALA A 181 16.73 -6.32 -10.30
C ALA A 181 17.43 -5.44 -11.36
N GLY A 182 17.09 -4.14 -11.42
CA GLY A 182 17.69 -3.18 -12.35
C GLY A 182 18.54 -2.12 -11.66
N THR A 183 18.85 -2.27 -10.36
CA THR A 183 19.60 -1.25 -9.58
C THR A 183 19.14 0.17 -9.92
N THR A 184 17.82 0.39 -9.91
CA THR A 184 17.21 1.68 -10.26
C THR A 184 16.39 2.17 -9.08
N VAL A 185 16.44 3.46 -8.78
CA VAL A 185 15.64 4.13 -7.77
C VAL A 185 14.90 5.31 -8.36
N VAL A 186 13.73 5.60 -7.83
CA VAL A 186 12.84 6.67 -8.32
C VAL A 186 12.39 7.54 -7.16
N ASP A 187 12.48 8.85 -7.33
CA ASP A 187 11.84 9.86 -6.51
C ASP A 187 10.74 10.57 -7.28
N LEU A 188 9.67 10.89 -6.57
CA LEU A 188 8.54 11.67 -7.05
C LEU A 188 8.50 12.98 -6.25
N ASP A 189 9.25 13.95 -6.72
CA ASP A 189 9.40 15.23 -6.04
C ASP A 189 8.21 16.15 -6.36
N SER A 190 7.57 16.75 -5.37
CA SER A 190 6.64 17.84 -5.60
C SER A 190 7.42 19.12 -5.92
N LEU A 191 7.07 19.79 -7.01
CA LEU A 191 7.69 21.06 -7.39
C LEU A 191 7.66 22.08 -6.26
N TYR A 192 6.55 22.13 -5.51
CA TYR A 192 6.38 23.08 -4.42
C TYR A 192 7.38 22.88 -3.27
N TYR A 193 7.71 21.62 -2.93
CA TYR A 193 8.55 21.32 -1.76
C TYR A 193 10.04 21.20 -2.09
N HIS A 194 10.41 21.01 -3.37
CA HIS A 194 11.78 20.70 -3.76
C HIS A 194 12.49 21.83 -4.55
N THR A 195 11.87 23.03 -4.61
CA THR A 195 12.55 24.21 -5.16
C THR A 195 13.50 24.82 -4.11
N PRO A 196 14.69 25.32 -4.53
CA PRO A 196 15.65 25.93 -3.60
C PRO A 196 15.06 27.10 -2.81
N GLU A 197 14.15 27.84 -3.40
CA GLU A 197 13.48 29.00 -2.80
C GLU A 197 12.55 28.60 -1.67
N ASN A 198 11.90 27.45 -1.79
CA ASN A 198 10.91 27.00 -0.82
C ASN A 198 11.52 26.10 0.26
N ASN A 199 12.53 25.28 -0.10
CA ASN A 199 13.16 24.35 0.84
C ASN A 199 14.60 24.01 0.48
N HIS A 200 15.52 24.92 0.77
CA HIS A 200 16.95 24.78 0.47
C HIS A 200 17.56 23.49 1.05
N ARG A 201 17.15 23.11 2.26
CA ARG A 201 17.66 21.90 2.93
C ARG A 201 17.30 20.63 2.14
N GLU A 202 16.04 20.48 1.74
CA GLU A 202 15.57 19.30 0.99
C GLU A 202 16.21 19.23 -0.39
N PHE A 203 16.43 20.39 -1.02
CA PHE A 203 17.18 20.47 -2.28
C PHE A 203 18.61 19.93 -2.13
N LEU A 204 19.33 20.35 -1.08
CA LEU A 204 20.68 19.83 -0.79
C LEU A 204 20.67 18.33 -0.51
N ILE A 205 19.73 17.86 0.34
CA ILE A 205 19.57 16.43 0.65
C ILE A 205 19.32 15.64 -0.63
N GLY A 206 18.43 16.11 -1.50
CA GLY A 206 18.10 15.48 -2.78
C GLY A 206 19.31 15.35 -3.70
N THR A 207 20.16 16.38 -3.73
CA THR A 207 21.43 16.37 -4.50
C THR A 207 22.37 15.28 -3.98
N TRP A 208 22.63 15.24 -2.67
CA TRP A 208 23.48 14.22 -2.06
C TRP A 208 22.91 12.81 -2.18
N LYS A 209 21.61 12.65 -2.05
CA LYS A 209 20.88 11.39 -2.26
C LYS A 209 21.13 10.85 -3.68
N THR A 210 21.03 11.72 -4.69
CA THR A 210 21.29 11.37 -6.09
C THR A 210 22.75 10.95 -6.30
N ASN A 211 23.71 11.73 -5.81
CA ASN A 211 25.13 11.41 -5.90
C ASN A 211 25.47 10.09 -5.22
N HIS A 212 24.91 9.83 -4.04
CA HIS A 212 25.09 8.57 -3.34
C HIS A 212 24.59 7.38 -4.15
N ALA A 213 23.42 7.47 -4.78
CA ALA A 213 22.90 6.41 -5.64
C ALA A 213 23.86 6.08 -6.79
N VAL A 214 24.35 7.12 -7.50
CA VAL A 214 25.32 6.97 -8.60
C VAL A 214 26.62 6.32 -8.11
N GLN A 215 27.19 6.77 -6.99
CA GLN A 215 28.42 6.22 -6.41
C GLN A 215 28.30 4.73 -6.08
N HIS A 216 27.09 4.26 -5.72
CA HIS A 216 26.82 2.87 -5.40
C HIS A 216 26.29 2.05 -6.60
N GLY A 217 26.42 2.59 -7.82
CA GLY A 217 26.06 1.89 -9.06
C GLY A 217 24.55 1.80 -9.32
N TRP A 218 23.75 2.62 -8.66
CA TRP A 218 22.30 2.73 -8.89
C TRP A 218 22.02 3.84 -9.91
N ALA A 219 20.95 3.66 -10.68
CA ALA A 219 20.42 4.66 -11.60
C ALA A 219 19.29 5.44 -10.88
N PRO A 220 19.54 6.67 -10.43
CA PRO A 220 18.51 7.52 -9.85
C PRO A 220 17.67 8.17 -10.97
N LEU A 221 16.37 8.11 -10.84
CA LEU A 221 15.42 8.83 -11.67
C LEU A 221 14.58 9.74 -10.79
N LYS A 222 14.38 10.97 -11.22
CA LYS A 222 13.55 11.94 -10.52
C LYS A 222 12.45 12.44 -11.46
N PHE A 223 11.24 12.49 -10.95
CA PHE A 223 10.08 13.02 -11.66
C PHE A 223 9.30 13.94 -10.72
N THR A 224 8.65 14.93 -11.28
CA THR A 224 7.76 15.79 -10.52
C THR A 224 6.33 15.23 -10.50
N ASP A 225 5.49 15.77 -9.61
CA ASP A 225 4.05 15.52 -9.61
C ASP A 225 3.42 15.85 -10.98
N GLU A 226 3.84 16.93 -11.65
CA GLU A 226 3.39 17.27 -13.01
C GLU A 226 3.75 16.18 -14.03
N CYS A 227 4.96 15.60 -13.95
CA CYS A 227 5.34 14.49 -14.81
C CYS A 227 4.39 13.30 -14.66
N THR A 228 3.96 13.00 -13.44
CA THR A 228 3.03 11.89 -13.18
C THR A 228 1.58 12.24 -13.52
N ASP A 229 1.19 13.50 -13.43
CA ASP A 229 -0.18 13.92 -13.76
C ASP A 229 -0.40 14.03 -15.27
N TYR A 230 0.55 14.60 -16.01
CA TYR A 230 0.37 14.90 -17.44
C TYR A 230 1.14 13.96 -18.37
N HIS A 231 2.22 13.30 -17.90
CA HIS A 231 3.13 12.51 -18.73
C HIS A 231 3.40 11.11 -18.19
N LEU A 232 2.45 10.54 -17.45
CA LEU A 232 2.63 9.24 -16.76
C LEU A 232 3.15 8.13 -17.69
N LYS A 233 2.64 8.06 -18.91
CA LYS A 233 3.09 7.05 -19.88
C LYS A 233 4.59 7.16 -20.16
N LEU A 234 5.09 8.37 -20.41
CA LEU A 234 6.49 8.65 -20.65
C LEU A 234 7.36 8.31 -19.42
N VAL A 235 6.88 8.66 -18.22
CA VAL A 235 7.55 8.31 -16.95
C VAL A 235 7.68 6.79 -16.81
N VAL A 236 6.59 6.04 -17.06
CA VAL A 236 6.57 4.57 -16.99
C VAL A 236 7.54 3.96 -18.00
N GLU A 237 7.52 4.42 -19.25
CA GLU A 237 8.42 3.97 -20.31
C GLU A 237 9.89 4.23 -19.93
N THR A 238 10.21 5.43 -19.43
CA THR A 238 11.56 5.79 -18.98
C THR A 238 12.07 4.87 -17.88
N VAL A 239 11.24 4.59 -16.87
CA VAL A 239 11.63 3.68 -15.78
C VAL A 239 11.79 2.26 -16.32
N GLN A 240 10.87 1.79 -17.16
CA GLN A 240 10.90 0.44 -17.72
C GLN A 240 12.15 0.22 -18.57
N GLU A 241 12.49 1.15 -19.45
CA GLU A 241 13.69 1.11 -20.27
C GLU A 241 14.96 1.14 -19.43
N THR A 242 15.01 2.00 -18.40
CA THR A 242 16.15 2.09 -17.49
C THR A 242 16.36 0.77 -16.75
N VAL A 243 15.31 0.21 -16.15
CA VAL A 243 15.38 -1.08 -15.45
C VAL A 243 15.79 -2.21 -16.40
N ALA A 244 15.25 -2.26 -17.61
CA ALA A 244 15.61 -3.26 -18.61
C ALA A 244 17.07 -3.15 -19.04
N HIS A 245 17.52 -1.93 -19.34
CA HIS A 245 18.91 -1.67 -19.68
C HIS A 245 19.87 -2.07 -18.55
N ARG A 246 19.59 -1.65 -17.32
CA ARG A 246 20.42 -1.98 -16.15
C ARG A 246 20.49 -3.48 -15.89
N ARG A 247 19.42 -4.21 -16.14
CA ARG A 247 19.42 -5.69 -16.10
C ARG A 247 20.33 -6.29 -17.16
N SER A 248 20.29 -5.79 -18.38
CA SER A 248 21.06 -6.33 -19.50
C SER A 248 22.57 -6.10 -19.36
N VAL A 249 22.98 -5.04 -18.67
CA VAL A 249 24.41 -4.73 -18.45
C VAL A 249 24.95 -5.21 -17.11
N ARG A 250 24.11 -5.77 -16.25
CA ARG A 250 24.51 -6.28 -14.93
C ARG A 250 25.50 -7.44 -15.09
N GLY A 251 26.71 -7.25 -14.59
CA GLY A 251 27.80 -8.25 -14.71
C GLY A 251 28.58 -8.18 -16.01
N LEU A 252 28.21 -7.30 -16.95
CA LEU A 252 29.08 -7.01 -18.11
C LEU A 252 30.09 -5.94 -17.72
N LYS A 253 31.36 -6.14 -18.06
CA LYS A 253 32.37 -5.05 -18.05
C LYS A 253 31.80 -3.93 -18.92
N SER A 254 31.73 -2.71 -18.39
CA SER A 254 31.12 -1.57 -19.07
C SER A 254 31.72 -1.39 -20.45
N ARG A 255 30.99 -1.71 -21.50
CA ARG A 255 31.30 -1.22 -22.84
C ARG A 255 30.66 0.16 -22.95
N PRO A 256 31.38 1.16 -23.51
CA PRO A 256 30.77 2.45 -23.77
C PRO A 256 29.51 2.23 -24.61
N GLN A 257 28.37 2.56 -24.04
CA GLN A 257 27.10 2.48 -24.76
C GLN A 257 27.16 3.52 -25.88
N LYS A 258 26.83 3.11 -27.10
CA LYS A 258 26.56 4.08 -28.17
C LYS A 258 25.34 4.89 -27.70
N VAL A 259 25.57 6.11 -27.26
CA VAL A 259 24.50 7.03 -26.89
C VAL A 259 23.60 7.16 -28.12
N ARG A 260 22.38 6.61 -28.05
CA ARG A 260 21.34 6.90 -29.05
C ARG A 260 21.25 8.42 -29.13
N ARG A 261 21.18 8.98 -30.32
CA ARG A 261 21.07 10.43 -30.50
C ARG A 261 19.96 10.93 -29.60
N ALA A 262 20.31 11.63 -28.54
CA ALA A 262 19.37 12.07 -27.50
C ALA A 262 18.14 12.79 -28.08
N MET A 263 18.35 13.53 -29.18
CA MET A 263 17.32 14.25 -29.94
C MET A 263 16.21 13.37 -30.55
N ALA A 264 16.35 12.05 -30.56
CA ALA A 264 15.32 11.14 -31.09
C ALA A 264 14.39 10.58 -30.02
N THR A 265 14.64 10.85 -28.74
CA THR A 265 13.81 10.33 -27.65
C THR A 265 12.56 11.18 -27.42
N PRO A 266 11.40 10.56 -27.10
CA PRO A 266 10.19 11.31 -26.74
C PRO A 266 10.42 12.30 -25.59
N ALA A 267 11.23 11.92 -24.60
CA ALA A 267 11.59 12.78 -23.47
C ALA A 267 12.31 14.06 -23.91
N TRP A 268 13.25 13.97 -24.86
CA TRP A 268 13.95 15.15 -25.36
C TRP A 268 13.02 16.11 -26.11
N ARG A 269 12.10 15.58 -26.93
CA ARG A 269 11.09 16.40 -27.62
C ARG A 269 10.18 17.14 -26.66
N PHE A 270 9.79 16.44 -25.59
CA PHE A 270 8.99 17.05 -24.52
C PHE A 270 9.74 18.20 -23.86
N HIS A 271 11.02 17.98 -23.47
CA HIS A 271 11.81 19.03 -22.83
C HIS A 271 12.05 20.22 -23.73
N GLN A 272 12.20 20.03 -25.04
CA GLN A 272 12.30 21.14 -26.00
C GLN A 272 11.03 22.00 -26.05
N SER A 273 9.86 21.44 -25.75
CA SER A 273 8.61 22.22 -25.69
C SER A 273 8.48 23.08 -24.45
N LEU A 274 9.33 22.88 -23.45
CA LEU A 274 9.37 23.66 -22.21
C LEU A 274 10.40 24.82 -22.28
N LEU A 275 11.31 24.82 -23.26
CA LEU A 275 12.28 25.88 -23.50
C LEU A 275 11.74 26.92 -24.46
#